data_8ff27b5ca07c7dee78d4da5e0ee1b2fa
#
_entry.id   8ff27b5ca07c7dee78d4da5e0ee1b2fa
#
_cell.length_a   1.000
_cell.length_b   1.000
_cell.length_c   1.000
_cell.angle_alpha   90.00
_cell.angle_beta   90.00
_cell.angle_gamma   90.00
#
_symmetry.space_group_name_H-M   'P 1'
#
loop_
_entity.id
_entity.type
_entity.pdbx_description
1 polymer ?
#
loop_
_entity_poly.entity_id
_entity_poly.type
_entity_poly.pdbx_seq_one_letter_code
_entity_poly.pdbx_strand_id
1 'polypeptide(L)'
;MSLDRPLADSDPAGRSVPELQHSTFYLGGIPITPLACATNFGETVIIKDVVNDLRAEAIVRAVAVASGNEVGVTDHPMRGNVFKKSVIKGAISYALIIGRTLRESNENGLDAAAAIADKFGGKLLFRGTIEETPWEFRDGFTFAEVRLAGYDGFEGEKYEIFIQNENIYAKRNGELDICVPDLICMLDDKGQPVTNPNWTIGQKVSIIGLPAPEAWKTPEGQKVFSTESFKLGFAYKSFL
;
A
#
# COMPACT_ATOMS: atom_id res chain seq x y z
N MET A 1 8.10 22.93 -3.82
CA MET A 1 8.92 23.57 -4.87
C MET A 1 8.76 22.75 -6.13
N SER A 2 8.24 23.32 -7.21
CA SER A 2 8.19 22.63 -8.53
C SER A 2 9.60 22.61 -9.11
N LEU A 3 10.12 21.43 -9.39
CA LEU A 3 11.48 21.28 -9.95
C LEU A 3 11.53 21.53 -11.47
N ASP A 4 10.38 21.84 -12.09
CA ASP A 4 10.26 21.98 -13.56
C ASP A 4 10.91 20.81 -14.31
N ARG A 5 10.59 19.59 -13.89
CA ARG A 5 11.07 18.35 -14.48
C ARG A 5 9.90 17.47 -14.87
N PRO A 6 9.97 16.73 -15.98
CA PRO A 6 8.93 15.77 -16.33
C PRO A 6 8.87 14.65 -15.30
N LEU A 7 7.64 14.28 -14.91
CA LEU A 7 7.38 13.12 -14.05
C LEU A 7 7.33 11.86 -14.91
N ALA A 8 8.07 10.83 -14.52
CA ALA A 8 7.95 9.51 -15.15
C ALA A 8 6.62 8.87 -14.73
N ASP A 9 5.82 8.43 -15.70
CA ASP A 9 4.57 7.70 -15.43
C ASP A 9 4.86 6.26 -15.02
N SER A 10 5.37 6.11 -13.81
CA SER A 10 5.82 4.82 -13.27
C SER A 10 6.12 4.92 -11.79
N ASP A 11 6.23 3.74 -11.15
CA ASP A 11 6.64 3.61 -9.77
C ASP A 11 7.23 2.19 -9.53
N PRO A 12 8.03 1.98 -8.48
CA PRO A 12 8.66 0.68 -8.25
C PRO A 12 7.79 -0.33 -7.49
N ALA A 13 6.57 0.02 -7.09
CA ALA A 13 5.73 -0.87 -6.30
C ALA A 13 4.30 -1.02 -6.87
N GLY A 14 3.76 0.02 -7.54
CA GLY A 14 2.39 0.10 -8.03
C GLY A 14 1.34 0.21 -6.93
N ARG A 15 1.78 0.39 -5.69
CA ARG A 15 0.98 0.55 -4.48
C ARG A 15 1.84 1.10 -3.34
N SER A 16 1.19 1.51 -2.26
CA SER A 16 1.89 1.76 -1.00
C SER A 16 2.42 0.46 -0.40
N VAL A 17 3.64 0.49 0.12
CA VAL A 17 4.34 -0.67 0.69
C VAL A 17 5.01 -0.27 2.01
N PRO A 18 5.10 -1.19 2.99
CA PRO A 18 5.59 -0.82 4.33
C PRO A 18 7.11 -0.72 4.47
N GLU A 19 7.89 -1.22 3.50
CA GLU A 19 9.35 -1.30 3.61
C GLU A 19 10.03 -1.05 2.25
N LEU A 20 11.26 -0.50 2.26
CA LEU A 20 12.00 -0.10 1.06
C LEU A 20 12.31 -1.27 0.11
N GLN A 21 12.57 -2.48 0.64
CA GLN A 21 12.84 -3.64 -0.20
C GLN A 21 11.60 -4.17 -0.94
N HIS A 22 10.40 -3.71 -0.61
CA HIS A 22 9.17 -4.07 -1.34
C HIS A 22 9.07 -3.27 -2.65
N SER A 23 10.10 -3.39 -3.48
CA SER A 23 10.22 -2.67 -4.75
C SER A 23 10.66 -3.58 -5.89
N THR A 24 10.24 -3.25 -7.11
CA THR A 24 10.72 -3.92 -8.32
C THR A 24 12.20 -3.65 -8.59
N PHE A 25 12.79 -2.64 -7.95
CA PHE A 25 14.23 -2.39 -7.99
C PHE A 25 14.98 -3.46 -7.19
N TYR A 26 14.54 -3.75 -5.97
CA TYR A 26 15.07 -4.85 -5.17
C TYR A 26 14.87 -6.20 -5.87
N LEU A 27 13.67 -6.45 -6.41
CA LEU A 27 13.37 -7.65 -7.21
C LEU A 27 14.33 -7.80 -8.42
N GLY A 28 14.70 -6.67 -9.03
CA GLY A 28 15.66 -6.61 -10.15
C GLY A 28 17.13 -6.64 -9.74
N GLY A 29 17.45 -6.74 -8.45
CA GLY A 29 18.81 -6.74 -7.94
C GLY A 29 19.55 -5.41 -8.13
N ILE A 30 18.84 -4.30 -8.20
CA ILE A 30 19.44 -2.96 -8.35
C ILE A 30 19.87 -2.48 -6.97
N PRO A 31 21.14 -2.04 -6.80
CA PRO A 31 21.62 -1.55 -5.52
C PRO A 31 20.85 -0.33 -5.02
N ILE A 32 20.43 -0.36 -3.74
CA ILE A 32 19.71 0.75 -3.11
C ILE A 32 20.59 1.98 -2.87
N THR A 33 21.89 1.78 -2.70
CA THR A 33 22.85 2.86 -2.39
C THR A 33 23.59 3.38 -3.63
N PRO A 34 24.11 4.62 -3.57
CA PRO A 34 23.94 5.60 -2.50
C PRO A 34 22.50 6.07 -2.37
N LEU A 35 22.03 6.29 -1.14
CA LEU A 35 20.71 6.86 -0.88
C LEU A 35 20.80 8.10 0.00
N ALA A 36 19.78 8.96 -0.06
CA ALA A 36 19.69 10.14 0.79
C ALA A 36 18.30 10.27 1.42
N CYS A 37 18.30 10.72 2.66
CA CYS A 37 17.08 11.05 3.41
C CYS A 37 17.05 12.54 3.69
N ALA A 38 15.88 13.16 3.59
CA ALA A 38 15.63 14.54 4.02
C ALA A 38 14.58 14.54 5.14
N THR A 39 14.93 15.10 6.28
CA THR A 39 14.04 15.15 7.45
C THR A 39 13.12 16.36 7.40
N ASN A 40 12.03 16.33 8.17
CA ASN A 40 11.11 17.46 8.31
C ASN A 40 11.76 18.67 9.05
N PHE A 41 12.91 18.46 9.69
CA PHE A 41 13.68 19.49 10.38
C PHE A 41 14.75 20.14 9.50
N GLY A 42 14.90 19.66 8.24
CA GLY A 42 15.84 20.21 7.26
C GLY A 42 17.20 19.53 7.21
N GLU A 43 17.44 18.47 7.98
CA GLU A 43 18.67 17.70 7.88
C GLU A 43 18.66 16.77 6.67
N THR A 44 19.86 16.50 6.14
CA THR A 44 20.09 15.51 5.07
C THR A 44 21.03 14.44 5.59
N VAL A 45 20.59 13.18 5.48
CA VAL A 45 21.41 12.00 5.80
C VAL A 45 21.76 11.29 4.50
N ILE A 46 23.05 11.07 4.26
CA ILE A 46 23.53 10.34 3.08
C ILE A 46 24.11 9.01 3.52
N ILE A 47 23.59 7.93 2.98
CA ILE A 47 24.06 6.56 3.21
C ILE A 47 24.77 6.11 1.91
N LYS A 48 26.10 6.02 1.98
CA LYS A 48 26.92 5.67 0.79
C LYS A 48 26.86 4.20 0.47
N ASP A 49 26.96 3.36 1.49
CA ASP A 49 27.04 1.92 1.37
C ASP A 49 26.25 1.22 2.47
N VAL A 50 25.61 0.12 2.13
CA VAL A 50 24.94 -0.80 3.07
C VAL A 50 25.19 -2.24 2.64
N VAL A 51 25.03 -3.16 3.58
CA VAL A 51 25.20 -4.60 3.30
C VAL A 51 24.12 -5.13 2.35
N ASN A 52 22.89 -4.66 2.52
CA ASN A 52 21.70 -5.01 1.69
C ASN A 52 20.54 -4.04 1.97
N ASP A 53 19.46 -4.17 1.22
CA ASP A 53 18.29 -3.29 1.31
C ASP A 53 17.55 -3.40 2.65
N LEU A 54 17.51 -4.59 3.28
CA LEU A 54 16.92 -4.73 4.62
C LEU A 54 17.68 -3.91 5.66
N ARG A 55 19.02 -3.81 5.51
CA ARG A 55 19.81 -2.97 6.39
C ARG A 55 19.60 -1.49 6.09
N ALA A 56 19.43 -1.12 4.81
CA ALA A 56 19.06 0.24 4.42
C ALA A 56 17.73 0.63 5.06
N GLU A 57 16.71 -0.23 4.94
CA GLU A 57 15.38 -0.05 5.55
C GLU A 57 15.51 0.23 7.06
N ALA A 58 16.25 -0.60 7.79
CA ALA A 58 16.42 -0.44 9.24
C ALA A 58 17.07 0.91 9.62
N ILE A 59 18.03 1.39 8.82
CA ILE A 59 18.69 2.68 9.07
C ILE A 59 17.76 3.85 8.72
N VAL A 60 17.11 3.79 7.54
CA VAL A 60 16.18 4.84 7.09
C VAL A 60 14.99 4.96 8.04
N ARG A 61 14.47 3.83 8.53
CA ARG A 61 13.39 3.81 9.52
C ARG A 61 13.81 4.46 10.84
N ALA A 62 15.02 4.24 11.30
CA ALA A 62 15.54 4.92 12.49
C ALA A 62 15.63 6.44 12.28
N VAL A 63 16.02 6.89 11.08
CA VAL A 63 16.00 8.32 10.72
C VAL A 63 14.56 8.84 10.70
N ALA A 64 13.61 8.10 10.12
CA ALA A 64 12.20 8.50 10.09
C ALA A 64 11.63 8.63 11.52
N VAL A 65 11.88 7.65 12.40
CA VAL A 65 11.46 7.71 13.82
C VAL A 65 12.04 8.96 14.53
N ALA A 66 13.32 9.27 14.30
CA ALA A 66 13.94 10.47 14.85
C ALA A 66 13.37 11.77 14.24
N SER A 67 12.70 11.70 13.10
CA SER A 67 12.13 12.81 12.32
C SER A 67 10.61 12.94 12.46
N GLY A 68 10.01 12.43 13.53
CA GLY A 68 8.55 12.48 13.72
C GLY A 68 7.80 11.42 12.90
N ASN A 69 8.45 10.30 12.58
CA ASN A 69 7.94 9.17 11.83
C ASN A 69 7.76 9.42 10.33
N GLU A 70 8.39 10.46 9.79
CA GLU A 70 8.33 10.80 8.39
C GLU A 70 9.70 11.26 7.87
N VAL A 71 10.08 10.79 6.68
CA VAL A 71 11.32 11.21 6.01
C VAL A 71 11.16 11.06 4.49
N GLY A 72 11.64 12.05 3.74
CA GLY A 72 11.77 11.94 2.30
C GLY A 72 12.99 11.09 1.94
N VAL A 73 12.83 10.13 1.02
CA VAL A 73 13.92 9.22 0.60
C VAL A 73 14.12 9.32 -0.90
N THR A 74 15.39 9.30 -1.33
CA THR A 74 15.78 9.04 -2.71
C THR A 74 16.82 7.93 -2.71
N ASP A 75 16.59 6.89 -3.49
CA ASP A 75 17.34 5.65 -3.49
C ASP A 75 17.50 5.07 -4.91
N HIS A 76 18.17 3.92 -5.04
CA HIS A 76 18.34 3.16 -6.28
C HIS A 76 18.78 4.03 -7.48
N PRO A 77 19.88 4.78 -7.39
CA PRO A 77 20.36 5.59 -8.51
C PRO A 77 20.72 4.70 -9.69
N MET A 78 20.09 4.93 -10.83
CA MET A 78 20.27 4.08 -12.01
C MET A 78 20.15 4.87 -13.30
N ARG A 79 20.64 4.27 -14.40
CA ARG A 79 20.48 4.84 -15.74
C ARG A 79 19.07 4.60 -16.26
N GLY A 80 18.55 5.51 -17.09
CA GLY A 80 17.18 5.45 -17.61
C GLY A 80 16.84 4.17 -18.40
N ASN A 81 17.83 3.52 -19.04
CA ASN A 81 17.62 2.24 -19.71
C ASN A 81 17.38 1.06 -18.73
N VAL A 82 17.96 1.11 -17.54
CA VAL A 82 17.71 0.18 -16.44
C VAL A 82 16.35 0.49 -15.83
N PHE A 83 16.10 1.77 -15.48
CA PHE A 83 14.84 2.24 -14.93
C PHE A 83 13.62 1.77 -15.74
N LYS A 84 13.62 1.98 -17.07
CA LYS A 84 12.51 1.58 -17.95
C LYS A 84 12.15 0.10 -17.90
N LYS A 85 13.09 -0.76 -17.50
CA LYS A 85 12.91 -2.23 -17.42
C LYS A 85 12.49 -2.69 -16.03
N SER A 86 12.68 -1.83 -15.02
CA SER A 86 12.54 -2.19 -13.60
C SER A 86 11.35 -1.54 -12.92
N VAL A 87 10.57 -0.72 -13.62
CA VAL A 87 9.42 -0.02 -13.05
C VAL A 87 8.09 -0.62 -13.49
N ILE A 88 7.08 -0.43 -12.69
CA ILE A 88 5.68 -0.62 -13.04
C ILE A 88 5.23 0.61 -13.83
N LYS A 89 4.97 0.43 -15.11
CA LYS A 89 4.60 1.51 -16.02
C LYS A 89 3.15 1.90 -15.86
N GLY A 90 2.85 3.18 -16.04
CA GLY A 90 1.50 3.71 -16.00
C GLY A 90 0.94 3.89 -14.59
N ALA A 91 1.75 3.78 -13.53
CA ALA A 91 1.28 3.85 -12.15
C ALA A 91 0.67 5.21 -11.79
N ILE A 92 1.23 6.31 -12.30
CA ILE A 92 0.69 7.65 -12.07
C ILE A 92 -0.61 7.84 -12.84
N SER A 93 -0.66 7.43 -14.13
CA SER A 93 -1.89 7.44 -14.91
C SER A 93 -2.98 6.57 -14.29
N TYR A 94 -2.63 5.41 -13.75
CA TYR A 94 -3.55 4.53 -13.02
C TYR A 94 -4.19 5.25 -11.83
N ALA A 95 -3.37 5.88 -10.98
CA ALA A 95 -3.86 6.66 -9.84
C ALA A 95 -4.74 7.85 -10.26
N LEU A 96 -4.36 8.57 -11.33
CA LEU A 96 -5.16 9.67 -11.89
C LEU A 96 -6.53 9.19 -12.39
N ILE A 97 -6.60 8.01 -13.03
CA ILE A 97 -7.86 7.45 -13.52
C ILE A 97 -8.74 7.02 -12.34
N ILE A 98 -8.18 6.43 -11.25
CA ILE A 98 -8.93 6.13 -10.02
C ILE A 98 -9.55 7.42 -9.47
N GLY A 99 -8.76 8.47 -9.28
CA GLY A 99 -9.24 9.75 -8.77
C GLY A 99 -10.30 10.41 -9.66
N ARG A 100 -10.20 10.25 -10.99
CA ARG A 100 -11.23 10.70 -11.92
C ARG A 100 -12.52 9.90 -11.77
N THR A 101 -12.43 8.57 -11.73
CA THR A 101 -13.58 7.67 -11.52
C THR A 101 -14.32 8.01 -10.24
N LEU A 102 -13.59 8.24 -9.14
CA LEU A 102 -14.16 8.69 -7.87
C LEU A 102 -15.00 9.97 -8.03
N ARG A 103 -14.41 11.02 -8.64
CA ARG A 103 -15.11 12.30 -8.83
C ARG A 103 -16.34 12.17 -9.71
N GLU A 104 -16.21 11.53 -10.89
CA GLU A 104 -17.30 11.31 -11.82
C GLU A 104 -18.44 10.48 -11.19
N SER A 105 -18.12 9.48 -10.38
CA SER A 105 -19.12 8.70 -9.65
C SER A 105 -19.90 9.58 -8.66
N ASN A 106 -19.22 10.37 -7.85
CA ASN A 106 -19.86 11.27 -6.90
C ASN A 106 -20.73 12.34 -7.58
N GLU A 107 -20.25 12.94 -8.67
CA GLU A 107 -21.01 13.94 -9.45
C GLU A 107 -22.30 13.35 -10.03
N ASN A 108 -22.30 12.07 -10.37
CA ASN A 108 -23.45 11.37 -10.94
C ASN A 108 -24.27 10.59 -9.89
N GLY A 109 -23.98 10.70 -8.60
CA GLY A 109 -24.68 9.98 -7.53
C GLY A 109 -24.52 8.45 -7.58
N LEU A 110 -23.41 7.98 -8.19
CA LEU A 110 -23.11 6.55 -8.28
C LEU A 110 -22.27 6.10 -7.10
N ASP A 111 -22.30 4.79 -6.83
CA ASP A 111 -21.42 4.15 -5.85
C ASP A 111 -19.96 4.16 -6.31
N ALA A 112 -19.17 5.06 -5.76
CA ALA A 112 -17.78 5.24 -6.15
C ALA A 112 -16.90 4.01 -5.85
N ALA A 113 -17.15 3.31 -4.74
CA ALA A 113 -16.38 2.11 -4.37
C ALA A 113 -16.63 0.99 -5.38
N ALA A 114 -17.89 0.71 -5.70
CA ALA A 114 -18.26 -0.28 -6.69
C ALA A 114 -17.75 0.08 -8.10
N ALA A 115 -17.88 1.37 -8.50
CA ALA A 115 -17.41 1.85 -9.80
C ALA A 115 -15.88 1.74 -9.97
N ILE A 116 -15.10 2.03 -8.91
CA ILE A 116 -13.65 1.85 -8.92
C ILE A 116 -13.32 0.35 -9.02
N ALA A 117 -13.91 -0.48 -8.17
CA ALA A 117 -13.66 -1.92 -8.18
C ALA A 117 -13.92 -2.52 -9.58
N ASP A 118 -15.08 -2.27 -10.16
CA ASP A 118 -15.47 -2.78 -11.48
C ASP A 118 -14.49 -2.31 -12.58
N LYS A 119 -14.23 -1.01 -12.65
CA LYS A 119 -13.38 -0.41 -13.69
C LYS A 119 -11.94 -0.94 -13.69
N PHE A 120 -11.41 -1.32 -12.53
CA PHE A 120 -10.03 -1.76 -12.37
C PHE A 120 -9.89 -3.29 -12.19
N GLY A 121 -10.94 -4.05 -12.51
CA GLY A 121 -10.94 -5.51 -12.45
C GLY A 121 -10.83 -6.06 -11.03
N GLY A 122 -11.30 -5.30 -10.07
CA GLY A 122 -11.37 -5.67 -8.67
C GLY A 122 -12.76 -6.12 -8.23
N LYS A 123 -12.99 -6.12 -6.91
CA LYS A 123 -14.27 -6.45 -6.29
C LYS A 123 -14.57 -5.54 -5.11
N LEU A 124 -15.85 -5.21 -4.91
CA LEU A 124 -16.35 -4.77 -3.62
C LEU A 124 -16.37 -6.00 -2.70
N LEU A 125 -15.53 -6.00 -1.68
CA LEU A 125 -15.37 -7.13 -0.76
C LEU A 125 -16.34 -7.04 0.41
N PHE A 126 -16.49 -5.85 0.99
CA PHE A 126 -17.29 -5.68 2.21
C PHE A 126 -17.78 -4.26 2.38
N ARG A 127 -18.90 -4.11 3.06
CA ARG A 127 -19.38 -2.85 3.64
C ARG A 127 -19.59 -3.04 5.12
N GLY A 128 -18.94 -2.21 5.92
CA GLY A 128 -19.03 -2.36 7.36
C GLY A 128 -18.91 -1.04 8.12
N THR A 129 -19.39 -1.08 9.34
CA THR A 129 -19.18 -0.03 10.34
C THR A 129 -17.99 -0.44 11.20
N ILE A 130 -17.03 0.45 11.40
CA ILE A 130 -15.86 0.19 12.25
C ILE A 130 -16.30 0.07 13.70
N GLU A 131 -16.06 -1.08 14.33
CA GLU A 131 -16.39 -1.35 15.73
C GLU A 131 -15.19 -1.19 16.65
N GLU A 132 -14.03 -1.71 16.21
CA GLU A 132 -12.81 -1.71 17.01
C GLU A 132 -11.59 -1.45 16.12
N THR A 133 -10.62 -0.76 16.68
CA THR A 133 -9.35 -0.47 16.02
C THR A 133 -8.17 -0.55 16.99
N PRO A 134 -7.90 -1.72 17.62
CA PRO A 134 -6.71 -1.86 18.45
C PRO A 134 -5.46 -1.66 17.58
N TRP A 135 -4.56 -0.79 18.05
CA TRP A 135 -3.32 -0.54 17.35
C TRP A 135 -2.18 -0.19 18.30
N GLU A 136 -0.97 -0.43 17.83
CA GLU A 136 0.27 -0.04 18.51
C GLU A 136 1.30 0.48 17.51
N PHE A 137 2.17 1.36 17.98
CA PHE A 137 3.37 1.75 17.24
C PHE A 137 4.57 1.02 17.86
N ARG A 138 5.23 0.18 17.07
CA ARG A 138 6.36 -0.61 17.51
C ARG A 138 7.42 -0.70 16.42
N ASP A 139 8.68 -0.42 16.79
CA ASP A 139 9.84 -0.52 15.89
C ASP A 139 9.70 0.29 14.58
N GLY A 140 9.01 1.44 14.64
CA GLY A 140 8.76 2.28 13.49
C GLY A 140 7.62 1.81 12.58
N PHE A 141 6.83 0.82 13.01
CA PHE A 141 5.65 0.34 12.30
C PHE A 141 4.37 0.57 13.10
N THR A 142 3.30 0.88 12.40
CA THR A 142 1.94 0.83 12.93
C THR A 142 1.40 -0.58 12.72
N PHE A 143 1.17 -1.32 13.79
CA PHE A 143 0.41 -2.56 13.78
C PHE A 143 -1.01 -2.28 14.23
N ALA A 144 -1.99 -2.79 13.50
CA ALA A 144 -3.39 -2.62 13.86
C ALA A 144 -4.26 -3.78 13.35
N GLU A 145 -5.44 -3.87 13.95
CA GLU A 145 -6.53 -4.70 13.47
C GLU A 145 -7.81 -3.86 13.43
N VAL A 146 -8.38 -3.68 12.24
CA VAL A 146 -9.65 -2.97 12.08
C VAL A 146 -10.76 -3.99 11.96
N ARG A 147 -11.73 -3.96 12.90
CA ARG A 147 -12.89 -4.87 12.94
C ARG A 147 -14.16 -4.14 12.53
N LEU A 148 -14.90 -4.77 11.63
CA LEU A 148 -16.10 -4.21 11.01
C LEU A 148 -17.29 -5.12 11.24
N ALA A 149 -18.45 -4.52 11.55
CA ALA A 149 -19.75 -5.17 11.46
C ALA A 149 -20.39 -4.83 10.12
N GLY A 150 -20.91 -5.84 9.42
CA GLY A 150 -21.47 -5.68 8.09
C GLY A 150 -22.76 -4.88 8.04
N TYR A 151 -22.96 -4.11 6.97
CA TYR A 151 -24.21 -3.45 6.60
C TYR A 151 -24.36 -3.47 5.06
N ASP A 152 -25.54 -3.11 4.55
CA ASP A 152 -25.84 -2.94 3.13
C ASP A 152 -25.47 -4.18 2.28
N GLY A 153 -26.11 -5.30 2.61
CA GLY A 153 -25.93 -6.60 1.96
C GLY A 153 -24.92 -7.52 2.65
N PHE A 154 -24.33 -7.06 3.78
CA PHE A 154 -23.38 -7.84 4.59
C PHE A 154 -23.85 -7.96 6.06
N GLU A 155 -25.14 -7.78 6.34
CA GLU A 155 -25.69 -7.82 7.68
C GLU A 155 -25.41 -9.16 8.37
N GLY A 156 -24.89 -9.09 9.59
CA GLY A 156 -24.53 -10.28 10.39
C GLY A 156 -23.14 -10.84 10.09
N GLU A 157 -22.46 -10.36 9.07
CA GLU A 157 -21.08 -10.73 8.79
C GLU A 157 -20.08 -9.82 9.53
N LYS A 158 -18.86 -10.37 9.74
CA LYS A 158 -17.72 -9.65 10.34
C LYS A 158 -16.57 -9.61 9.38
N TYR A 159 -15.84 -8.51 9.43
CA TYR A 159 -14.63 -8.33 8.60
C TYR A 159 -13.49 -7.80 9.47
N GLU A 160 -12.32 -8.37 9.30
CA GLU A 160 -11.12 -8.04 10.07
C GLU A 160 -9.98 -7.74 9.11
N ILE A 161 -9.33 -6.58 9.26
CA ILE A 161 -8.20 -6.18 8.44
C ILE A 161 -6.96 -6.08 9.32
N PHE A 162 -5.96 -6.90 9.06
CA PHE A 162 -4.64 -6.80 9.69
C PHE A 162 -3.76 -5.80 8.95
N ILE A 163 -3.09 -4.96 9.72
CA ILE A 163 -2.31 -3.82 9.23
C ILE A 163 -0.89 -3.88 9.80
N GLN A 164 0.09 -3.68 8.91
CA GLN A 164 1.47 -3.34 9.26
C GLN A 164 1.88 -2.19 8.36
N ASN A 165 1.69 -0.95 8.80
CA ASN A 165 1.62 0.30 8.05
C ASN A 165 0.52 0.27 6.98
N GLU A 166 0.55 -0.73 6.12
CA GLU A 166 -0.41 -0.97 5.05
C GLU A 166 -1.38 -2.10 5.42
N ASN A 167 -2.49 -2.20 4.71
CA ASN A 167 -3.42 -3.32 4.82
C ASN A 167 -2.76 -4.59 4.23
N ILE A 168 -2.53 -5.60 5.06
CA ILE A 168 -1.76 -6.79 4.69
C ILE A 168 -2.64 -7.97 4.32
N TYR A 169 -3.67 -8.25 5.11
CA TYR A 169 -4.70 -9.23 4.77
C TYR A 169 -6.02 -8.86 5.43
N ALA A 170 -7.08 -9.43 4.89
CA ALA A 170 -8.39 -9.33 5.51
C ALA A 170 -9.09 -10.68 5.56
N LYS A 171 -9.91 -10.85 6.58
CA LYS A 171 -10.75 -12.02 6.81
C LYS A 171 -12.20 -11.64 6.86
N ARG A 172 -13.06 -12.49 6.29
CA ARG A 172 -14.50 -12.42 6.41
C ARG A 172 -14.98 -13.60 7.26
N ASN A 173 -15.65 -13.34 8.36
CA ASN A 173 -16.11 -14.36 9.29
C ASN A 173 -15.01 -15.35 9.72
N GLY A 174 -13.76 -14.85 9.87
CA GLY A 174 -12.60 -15.64 10.24
C GLY A 174 -11.84 -16.30 9.08
N GLU A 175 -12.42 -16.36 7.87
CA GLU A 175 -11.80 -16.96 6.69
C GLU A 175 -11.06 -15.91 5.85
N LEU A 176 -9.89 -16.27 5.31
CA LEU A 176 -9.09 -15.37 4.47
C LEU A 176 -9.87 -14.97 3.21
N ASP A 177 -10.09 -13.67 3.03
CA ASP A 177 -10.83 -13.10 1.89
C ASP A 177 -9.87 -12.48 0.86
N ILE A 178 -8.88 -11.74 1.31
CA ILE A 178 -7.86 -11.11 0.47
C ILE A 178 -6.54 -10.94 1.23
N CYS A 179 -5.41 -10.95 0.53
CA CYS A 179 -4.11 -10.68 1.13
C CYS A 179 -3.14 -10.04 0.11
N VAL A 180 -2.06 -9.43 0.63
CA VAL A 180 -0.95 -8.97 -0.22
C VAL A 180 -0.43 -10.12 -1.10
N PRO A 181 -0.01 -9.80 -2.34
CA PRO A 181 0.25 -8.48 -2.91
C PRO A 181 -0.99 -7.74 -3.46
N ASP A 182 -2.18 -8.33 -3.47
CA ASP A 182 -3.39 -7.63 -3.88
C ASP A 182 -3.67 -6.42 -2.99
N LEU A 183 -4.29 -5.37 -3.57
CA LEU A 183 -4.55 -4.13 -2.86
C LEU A 183 -5.85 -4.23 -2.07
N ILE A 184 -5.79 -3.90 -0.79
CA ILE A 184 -6.96 -3.82 0.11
C ILE A 184 -7.18 -2.34 0.39
N CYS A 185 -8.22 -1.76 -0.19
CA CYS A 185 -8.49 -0.34 -0.07
C CYS A 185 -9.74 -0.12 0.79
N MET A 186 -9.63 0.76 1.79
CA MET A 186 -10.75 1.20 2.62
C MET A 186 -11.20 2.59 2.14
N LEU A 187 -12.47 2.74 1.88
CA LEU A 187 -13.09 3.96 1.37
C LEU A 187 -14.26 4.37 2.28
N ASP A 188 -14.45 5.66 2.50
CA ASP A 188 -15.62 6.19 3.20
C ASP A 188 -16.89 6.15 2.31
N ASP A 189 -17.99 6.68 2.82
CA ASP A 189 -19.29 6.75 2.13
C ASP A 189 -19.28 7.64 0.88
N LYS A 190 -18.26 8.47 0.70
CA LYS A 190 -18.01 9.28 -0.49
C LYS A 190 -16.95 8.70 -1.41
N GLY A 191 -16.47 7.48 -1.10
CA GLY A 191 -15.40 6.83 -1.84
C GLY A 191 -14.02 7.43 -1.61
N GLN A 192 -13.85 8.34 -0.62
CA GLN A 192 -12.53 8.86 -0.27
C GLN A 192 -11.73 7.79 0.48
N PRO A 193 -10.40 7.72 0.26
CA PRO A 193 -9.59 6.73 0.95
C PRO A 193 -9.52 7.02 2.45
N VAL A 194 -9.72 5.98 3.25
CA VAL A 194 -9.45 5.98 4.69
C VAL A 194 -8.09 5.36 4.91
N THR A 195 -7.10 6.22 5.19
CA THR A 195 -5.70 5.80 5.35
C THR A 195 -5.37 5.47 6.81
N ASN A 196 -4.43 4.57 7.02
CA ASN A 196 -3.94 4.18 8.35
C ASN A 196 -3.10 5.29 8.98
N PRO A 197 -3.29 5.67 10.27
CA PRO A 197 -4.25 5.15 11.24
C PRO A 197 -5.53 6.03 11.41
N ASN A 198 -6.05 6.64 10.35
CA ASN A 198 -7.13 7.64 10.43
C ASN A 198 -8.54 7.02 10.52
N TRP A 199 -8.68 5.92 11.23
CA TRP A 199 -9.97 5.25 11.44
C TRP A 199 -10.77 5.94 12.55
N THR A 200 -12.09 5.91 12.41
CA THR A 200 -13.00 6.38 13.47
C THR A 200 -14.03 5.29 13.80
N ILE A 201 -14.16 4.93 15.06
CA ILE A 201 -15.22 4.00 15.52
C ILE A 201 -16.59 4.58 15.15
N GLY A 202 -17.46 3.72 14.60
CA GLY A 202 -18.74 4.11 14.07
C GLY A 202 -18.75 4.60 12.62
N GLN A 203 -17.56 4.78 11.99
CA GLN A 203 -17.44 5.16 10.60
C GLN A 203 -17.92 4.02 9.69
N LYS A 204 -18.74 4.35 8.71
CA LYS A 204 -19.14 3.43 7.64
C LYS A 204 -18.08 3.46 6.53
N VAL A 205 -17.66 2.28 6.10
CA VAL A 205 -16.65 2.11 5.07
C VAL A 205 -17.01 1.00 4.08
N SER A 206 -16.49 1.14 2.88
CA SER A 206 -16.46 0.10 1.86
C SER A 206 -15.03 -0.43 1.70
N ILE A 207 -14.88 -1.74 1.64
CA ILE A 207 -13.60 -2.40 1.38
C ILE A 207 -13.62 -2.92 -0.04
N ILE A 208 -12.67 -2.48 -0.85
CA ILE A 208 -12.48 -3.00 -2.21
C ILE A 208 -11.13 -3.70 -2.32
N GLY A 209 -11.10 -4.77 -3.10
CA GLY A 209 -9.90 -5.45 -3.52
C GLY A 209 -9.55 -5.06 -4.95
N LEU A 210 -8.29 -4.69 -5.22
CA LEU A 210 -7.78 -4.47 -6.56
C LEU A 210 -6.61 -5.43 -6.84
N PRO A 211 -6.47 -5.94 -8.09
CA PRO A 211 -5.43 -6.91 -8.39
C PRO A 211 -4.04 -6.30 -8.27
N ALA A 212 -3.11 -7.08 -7.76
CA ALA A 212 -1.70 -6.71 -7.71
C ALA A 212 -1.12 -6.49 -9.12
N PRO A 213 -0.13 -5.60 -9.28
CA PRO A 213 0.71 -5.56 -10.46
C PRO A 213 1.36 -6.92 -10.76
N GLU A 214 1.51 -7.26 -12.05
CA GLU A 214 1.99 -8.58 -12.49
C GLU A 214 3.37 -8.96 -11.92
N ALA A 215 4.22 -7.96 -11.66
CA ALA A 215 5.54 -8.19 -11.06
C ALA A 215 5.45 -8.96 -9.74
N TRP A 216 4.42 -8.69 -8.93
CA TRP A 216 4.24 -9.30 -7.62
C TRP A 216 3.57 -10.68 -7.67
N LYS A 217 2.97 -11.05 -8.80
CA LYS A 217 2.34 -12.37 -9.00
C LYS A 217 3.33 -13.45 -9.45
N THR A 218 4.55 -13.07 -9.85
CA THR A 218 5.61 -14.01 -10.19
C THR A 218 6.15 -14.72 -8.94
N PRO A 219 6.72 -15.94 -9.05
CA PRO A 219 7.32 -16.62 -7.90
C PRO A 219 8.39 -15.80 -7.19
N GLU A 220 9.20 -15.04 -7.94
CA GLU A 220 10.22 -14.15 -7.40
C GLU A 220 9.60 -12.93 -6.73
N GLY A 221 8.57 -12.34 -7.34
CA GLY A 221 7.82 -11.23 -6.77
C GLY A 221 7.14 -11.58 -5.45
N GLN A 222 6.56 -12.77 -5.36
CA GLN A 222 5.93 -13.25 -4.14
C GLN A 222 6.92 -13.43 -2.98
N LYS A 223 8.17 -13.82 -3.24
CA LYS A 223 9.22 -13.88 -2.21
C LYS A 223 9.58 -12.50 -1.65
N VAL A 224 9.46 -11.46 -2.49
CA VAL A 224 9.76 -10.08 -2.09
C VAL A 224 8.57 -9.43 -1.39
N PHE A 225 7.37 -9.58 -1.96
CA PHE A 225 6.18 -8.90 -1.44
C PHE A 225 4.93 -9.79 -1.56
N SER A 226 4.71 -10.60 -0.55
CA SER A 226 3.49 -11.41 -0.36
C SER A 226 3.37 -11.86 1.10
N THR A 227 2.44 -12.76 1.37
CA THR A 227 2.25 -13.40 2.67
C THR A 227 3.53 -14.09 3.18
N GLU A 228 4.40 -14.56 2.28
CA GLU A 228 5.68 -15.19 2.62
C GLU A 228 6.65 -14.18 3.24
N SER A 229 6.81 -12.99 2.63
CA SER A 229 7.72 -11.94 3.13
C SER A 229 7.31 -11.44 4.52
N PHE A 230 6.00 -11.42 4.81
CA PHE A 230 5.45 -11.07 6.13
C PHE A 230 5.38 -12.26 7.11
N LYS A 231 5.80 -13.47 6.71
CA LYS A 231 5.79 -14.68 7.55
C LYS A 231 4.41 -15.00 8.16
N LEU A 232 3.35 -14.81 7.39
CA LEU A 232 1.97 -14.94 7.88
C LEU A 232 1.51 -16.40 8.11
N GLY A 233 2.30 -17.40 7.69
CA GLY A 233 1.97 -18.81 7.88
C GLY A 233 0.95 -19.39 6.89
N PHE A 234 0.53 -18.62 5.89
CA PHE A 234 -0.33 -19.07 4.80
C PHE A 234 0.15 -18.54 3.45
N ALA A 235 -0.13 -19.27 2.37
CA ALA A 235 0.27 -18.89 1.02
C ALA A 235 -0.64 -17.77 0.46
N TYR A 236 -0.09 -16.98 -0.45
CA TYR A 236 -0.89 -16.06 -1.25
C TYR A 236 -1.95 -16.80 -2.05
N LYS A 237 -3.16 -16.29 -2.03
CA LYS A 237 -4.28 -16.72 -2.85
C LYS A 237 -4.92 -15.47 -3.44
N SER A 238 -5.04 -15.42 -4.78
CA SER A 238 -5.78 -14.35 -5.44
C SER A 238 -7.24 -14.34 -4.96
N PHE A 239 -7.77 -13.15 -4.72
CA PHE A 239 -9.18 -12.94 -4.35
C PHE A 239 -10.12 -12.93 -5.57
N LEU A 240 -9.57 -12.93 -6.79
CA LEU A 240 -10.30 -12.96 -8.07
C LEU A 240 -10.62 -14.37 -8.52
#